data_c12e3efc0afc6a8d0e21dfaecc22f572
#
_entry.id   c12e3efc0afc6a8d0e21dfaecc22f572
#
_cell.length_a   1.000
_cell.length_b   1.000
_cell.length_c   1.000
_cell.angle_alpha   90.00
_cell.angle_beta   90.00
_cell.angle_gamma   90.00
#
_symmetry.space_group_name_H-M   'P 1'
#
loop_
_entity.id
_entity.type
_entity.pdbx_description
1 polymer ?
#
loop_
_entity_poly.entity_id
_entity_poly.type
_entity_poly.pdbx_seq_one_letter_code
_entity_poly.pdbx_strand_id
1 'polypeptide(L)'
;MESQPLNDSGREFDVIVYGATGFTGRLVAEYFCEHYVTENGEFLVRFALAGRSMKKLEESRQTACTRARREAYTEKIPLIAADSSDEASLAEMCRRAKVIITTVGPYLKYGEPLVKACVDSRTHYCDLVGEAPFVALTSQKYGRLAAERGVKVVHCCGFDSVPSDLSCLLLQDAALKAANAPCES
;
A
#
# COMPACT_ATOMS: atom_id res chain seq x y z
N MET A 1 23.18 -8.04 -9.50
CA MET A 1 22.75 -6.63 -9.68
C MET A 1 22.45 -6.10 -8.30
N GLU A 2 23.37 -5.34 -7.73
CA GLU A 2 23.14 -4.67 -6.46
C GLU A 2 22.06 -3.62 -6.66
N SER A 3 20.94 -3.77 -5.95
CA SER A 3 19.90 -2.76 -5.88
C SER A 3 20.50 -1.51 -5.24
N GLN A 4 20.62 -0.43 -6.00
CA GLN A 4 20.95 0.86 -5.41
C GLN A 4 19.96 1.13 -4.26
N PRO A 5 20.47 1.56 -3.08
CA PRO A 5 19.58 1.91 -1.99
C PRO A 5 18.61 2.98 -2.47
N LEU A 6 17.34 2.83 -2.11
CA LEU A 6 16.31 3.84 -2.32
C LEU A 6 16.88 5.17 -1.85
N ASN A 7 17.14 6.07 -2.79
CA ASN A 7 17.59 7.41 -2.46
C ASN A 7 16.68 7.94 -1.35
N ASP A 8 17.26 8.42 -0.27
CA ASP A 8 16.51 9.08 0.81
C ASP A 8 15.97 10.38 0.23
N SER A 9 14.84 10.25 -0.45
CA SER A 9 14.31 11.20 -1.43
C SER A 9 13.68 12.43 -0.78
N GLY A 10 13.96 12.73 0.49
CA GLY A 10 13.34 13.85 1.19
C GLY A 10 11.81 13.79 1.24
N ARG A 11 11.20 12.62 0.99
CA ARG A 11 9.75 12.44 1.03
C ARG A 11 9.23 12.68 2.44
N GLU A 12 8.10 13.35 2.53
CA GLU A 12 7.45 13.66 3.81
C GLU A 12 7.04 12.40 4.57
N PHE A 13 6.54 11.41 3.83
CA PHE A 13 6.05 10.13 4.39
C PHE A 13 6.80 8.93 3.83
N ASP A 14 7.00 7.95 4.68
CA ASP A 14 7.46 6.64 4.25
C ASP A 14 6.29 5.88 3.60
N VAL A 15 5.08 5.99 4.17
CA VAL A 15 3.86 5.32 3.69
C VAL A 15 2.66 6.25 3.73
N ILE A 16 1.80 6.19 2.70
CA ILE A 16 0.44 6.74 2.76
C ILE A 16 -0.56 5.60 2.56
N VAL A 17 -1.51 5.48 3.49
CA VAL A 17 -2.64 4.54 3.40
C VAL A 17 -3.80 5.23 2.69
N TYR A 18 -4.01 4.91 1.41
CA TYR A 18 -5.09 5.46 0.59
C TYR A 18 -6.33 4.58 0.64
N GLY A 19 -7.49 5.20 0.90
CA GLY A 19 -8.74 4.48 1.17
C GLY A 19 -8.96 4.19 2.65
N ALA A 20 -8.31 4.93 3.54
CA ALA A 20 -8.35 4.74 4.99
C ALA A 20 -9.76 4.87 5.62
N THR A 21 -10.76 5.32 4.86
CA THR A 21 -12.15 5.44 5.30
C THR A 21 -13.01 4.21 5.01
N GLY A 22 -12.51 3.28 4.15
CA GLY A 22 -13.15 2.02 3.82
C GLY A 22 -13.00 0.97 4.94
N PHE A 23 -13.70 -0.16 4.82
CA PHE A 23 -13.62 -1.23 5.81
C PHE A 23 -12.18 -1.69 6.04
N THR A 24 -11.51 -2.19 5.01
CA THR A 24 -10.12 -2.67 5.11
C THR A 24 -9.14 -1.53 5.43
N GLY A 25 -9.35 -0.34 4.85
CA GLY A 25 -8.49 0.80 5.12
C GLY A 25 -8.47 1.23 6.58
N ARG A 26 -9.58 1.11 7.29
CA ARG A 26 -9.65 1.36 8.74
C ARG A 26 -8.85 0.35 9.54
N LEU A 27 -8.88 -0.93 9.17
CA LEU A 27 -8.08 -1.98 9.80
C LEU A 27 -6.58 -1.74 9.57
N VAL A 28 -6.21 -1.33 8.36
CA VAL A 28 -4.82 -0.95 8.06
C VAL A 28 -4.40 0.27 8.88
N ALA A 29 -5.26 1.29 9.00
CA ALA A 29 -4.97 2.47 9.83
C ALA A 29 -4.79 2.10 11.30
N GLU A 30 -5.66 1.24 11.84
CA GLU A 30 -5.55 0.69 13.21
C GLU A 30 -4.23 -0.04 13.42
N TYR A 31 -3.85 -0.93 12.48
CA TYR A 31 -2.58 -1.66 12.50
C TYR A 31 -1.38 -0.71 12.52
N PHE A 32 -1.40 0.35 11.71
CA PHE A 32 -0.32 1.35 11.70
C PHE A 32 -0.23 2.10 13.04
N CYS A 33 -1.35 2.48 13.63
CA CYS A 33 -1.38 3.11 14.94
C CYS A 33 -0.84 2.19 16.04
N GLU A 34 -1.18 0.91 16.01
CA GLU A 34 -0.79 -0.07 17.02
C GLU A 34 0.70 -0.39 16.94
N HIS A 35 1.23 -0.64 15.73
CA HIS A 35 2.56 -1.19 15.56
C HIS A 35 3.64 -0.16 15.23
N TYR A 36 3.27 0.99 14.69
CA TYR A 36 4.24 2.01 14.26
C TYR A 36 4.15 3.34 15.02
N VAL A 37 3.27 3.45 16.01
CA VAL A 37 3.27 4.54 16.99
C VAL A 37 3.56 3.94 18.37
N THR A 38 4.73 4.26 18.92
CA THR A 38 5.12 3.74 20.23
C THR A 38 4.26 4.33 21.37
N GLU A 39 4.34 3.73 22.55
CA GLU A 39 3.65 4.27 23.74
C GLU A 39 4.11 5.68 24.11
N ASN A 40 5.35 6.03 23.77
CA ASN A 40 5.91 7.36 23.99
C ASN A 40 5.62 8.34 22.85
N GLY A 41 4.88 7.92 21.82
CA GLY A 41 4.48 8.75 20.68
C GLY A 41 5.57 8.96 19.63
N GLU A 42 6.55 8.10 19.56
CA GLU A 42 7.51 8.05 18.48
C GLU A 42 6.89 7.30 17.28
N PHE A 43 7.09 7.83 16.09
CA PHE A 43 6.66 7.23 14.84
C PHE A 43 7.81 6.44 14.23
N LEU A 44 7.77 5.11 14.32
CA LEU A 44 8.76 4.20 13.71
C LEU A 44 8.70 4.23 12.18
N VAL A 45 7.55 4.59 11.63
CA VAL A 45 7.29 4.83 10.21
C VAL A 45 6.49 6.12 10.10
N ARG A 46 6.95 7.05 9.29
CA ARG A 46 6.22 8.29 9.01
C ARG A 46 5.08 7.97 8.05
N PHE A 47 3.86 7.96 8.53
CA PHE A 47 2.70 7.63 7.71
C PHE A 47 1.60 8.69 7.76
N ALA A 48 0.74 8.68 6.73
CA ALA A 48 -0.46 9.49 6.65
C ALA A 48 -1.65 8.65 6.18
N LEU A 49 -2.85 9.10 6.49
CA LEU A 49 -4.10 8.51 6.02
C LEU A 49 -4.69 9.36 4.91
N ALA A 50 -5.11 8.72 3.81
CA ALA A 50 -5.64 9.43 2.65
C ALA A 50 -6.99 8.89 2.18
N GLY A 51 -7.79 9.78 1.58
CA GLY A 51 -9.11 9.48 1.03
C GLY A 51 -9.87 10.74 0.62
N ARG A 52 -11.08 10.55 0.08
CA ARG A 52 -11.85 11.66 -0.52
C ARG A 52 -12.48 12.64 0.49
N SER A 53 -12.82 12.18 1.67
CA SER A 53 -13.58 12.95 2.65
C SER A 53 -12.75 13.19 3.90
N MET A 54 -12.33 14.43 4.12
CA MET A 54 -11.58 14.83 5.31
C MET A 54 -12.33 14.48 6.59
N LYS A 55 -13.65 14.75 6.67
CA LYS A 55 -14.46 14.40 7.82
C LYS A 55 -14.41 12.91 8.15
N LYS A 56 -14.57 12.03 7.13
CA LYS A 56 -14.47 10.57 7.34
C LYS A 56 -13.04 10.12 7.68
N LEU A 57 -12.03 10.81 7.19
CA LEU A 57 -10.63 10.54 7.57
C LEU A 57 -10.38 10.88 9.04
N GLU A 58 -10.90 12.00 9.53
CA GLU A 58 -10.85 12.37 10.95
C GLU A 58 -11.51 11.31 11.83
N GLU A 59 -12.72 10.87 11.45
CA GLU A 59 -13.44 9.79 12.15
C GLU A 59 -12.63 8.48 12.15
N SER A 60 -12.04 8.11 11.01
CA SER A 60 -11.20 6.92 10.89
C SER A 60 -9.92 7.02 11.72
N ARG A 61 -9.23 8.15 11.66
CA ARG A 61 -8.03 8.43 12.46
C ARG A 61 -8.32 8.31 13.96
N GLN A 62 -9.38 8.97 14.41
CA GLN A 62 -9.80 8.91 15.82
C GLN A 62 -10.11 7.48 16.25
N THR A 63 -10.87 6.73 15.45
CA THR A 63 -11.22 5.34 15.73
C THR A 63 -9.98 4.45 15.78
N ALA A 64 -9.07 4.58 14.83
CA ALA A 64 -7.84 3.81 14.77
C ALA A 64 -6.96 4.06 15.99
N CYS A 65 -6.76 5.31 16.37
CA CYS A 65 -5.98 5.67 17.56
C CYS A 65 -6.62 5.15 18.86
N THR A 66 -7.95 5.25 18.98
CA THR A 66 -8.67 4.76 20.16
C THR A 66 -8.52 3.24 20.31
N ARG A 67 -8.69 2.50 19.23
CA ARG A 67 -8.53 1.04 19.25
C ARG A 67 -7.09 0.60 19.54
N ALA A 68 -6.14 1.32 19.00
CA ALA A 68 -4.72 1.09 19.22
C ALA A 68 -4.22 1.63 20.57
N ARG A 69 -5.06 2.28 21.38
CA ARG A 69 -4.70 2.97 22.63
C ARG A 69 -3.59 4.03 22.41
N ARG A 70 -3.77 4.84 21.38
CA ARG A 70 -2.84 5.90 20.94
C ARG A 70 -3.54 7.26 20.80
N GLU A 71 -4.61 7.50 21.56
CA GLU A 71 -5.47 8.70 21.45
C GLU A 71 -4.68 10.02 21.62
N ALA A 72 -3.67 10.01 22.48
CA ALA A 72 -2.82 11.17 22.70
C ALA A 72 -2.03 11.63 21.46
N TYR A 73 -1.95 10.77 20.45
CA TYR A 73 -1.18 11.04 19.21
C TYR A 73 -2.05 11.20 17.98
N THR A 74 -3.38 11.21 18.13
CA THR A 74 -4.34 11.32 17.02
C THR A 74 -4.00 12.49 16.10
N GLU A 75 -3.80 13.68 16.64
CA GLU A 75 -3.54 14.87 15.84
C GLU A 75 -2.15 14.90 15.16
N LYS A 76 -1.26 14.00 15.56
CA LYS A 76 0.06 13.86 14.92
C LYS A 76 0.03 13.02 13.64
N ILE A 77 -1.07 12.31 13.35
CA ILE A 77 -1.23 11.51 12.13
C ILE A 77 -1.83 12.41 11.05
N PRO A 78 -1.08 12.75 9.99
CA PRO A 78 -1.56 13.62 8.93
C PRO A 78 -2.68 12.99 8.11
N LEU A 79 -3.58 13.83 7.61
CA LEU A 79 -4.67 13.47 6.72
C LEU A 79 -4.47 14.14 5.35
N ILE A 80 -4.73 13.40 4.28
CA ILE A 80 -4.53 13.87 2.91
C ILE A 80 -5.82 13.64 2.11
N ALA A 81 -6.35 14.72 1.52
CA ALA A 81 -7.45 14.61 0.58
C ALA A 81 -6.92 14.13 -0.79
N ALA A 82 -7.46 13.03 -1.29
CA ALA A 82 -7.18 12.52 -2.63
C ALA A 82 -8.39 11.77 -3.18
N ASP A 83 -8.67 11.95 -4.47
CA ASP A 83 -9.79 11.29 -5.16
C ASP A 83 -9.28 10.54 -6.39
N SER A 84 -9.72 9.29 -6.59
CA SER A 84 -9.35 8.46 -7.75
C SER A 84 -9.83 9.02 -9.09
N SER A 85 -10.77 9.95 -9.09
CA SER A 85 -11.23 10.68 -10.28
C SER A 85 -10.46 11.98 -10.55
N ASP A 86 -9.57 12.39 -9.66
CA ASP A 86 -8.75 13.59 -9.77
C ASP A 86 -7.26 13.20 -9.85
N GLU A 87 -6.73 13.13 -11.07
CA GLU A 87 -5.33 12.79 -11.34
C GLU A 87 -4.34 13.76 -10.67
N ALA A 88 -4.71 15.03 -10.51
CA ALA A 88 -3.84 16.02 -9.86
C ALA A 88 -3.70 15.73 -8.37
N SER A 89 -4.80 15.41 -7.69
CA SER A 89 -4.78 15.03 -6.27
C SER A 89 -4.00 13.74 -6.03
N LEU A 90 -4.13 12.75 -6.91
CA LEU A 90 -3.35 11.51 -6.84
C LEU A 90 -1.85 11.77 -7.03
N ALA A 91 -1.48 12.58 -8.03
CA ALA A 91 -0.09 12.92 -8.29
C ALA A 91 0.55 13.69 -7.11
N GLU A 92 -0.21 14.63 -6.50
CA GLU A 92 0.26 15.36 -5.31
C GLU A 92 0.47 14.42 -4.12
N MET A 93 -0.49 13.54 -3.83
CA MET A 93 -0.35 12.54 -2.79
C MET A 93 0.87 11.63 -3.02
N CYS A 94 1.05 11.12 -4.25
CA CYS A 94 2.15 10.23 -4.59
C CYS A 94 3.52 10.90 -4.43
N ARG A 95 3.67 12.19 -4.77
CA ARG A 95 4.94 12.92 -4.58
C ARG A 95 5.37 13.04 -3.13
N ARG A 96 4.48 12.91 -2.16
CA ARG A 96 4.76 13.06 -0.73
C ARG A 96 5.20 11.77 -0.05
N ALA A 97 5.03 10.60 -0.68
CA ALA A 97 5.32 9.30 -0.07
C ALA A 97 6.36 8.47 -0.82
N LYS A 98 7.07 7.59 -0.10
CA LYS A 98 7.89 6.54 -0.69
C LYS A 98 7.02 5.39 -1.21
N VAL A 99 5.95 5.03 -0.48
CA VAL A 99 5.03 3.93 -0.79
C VAL A 99 3.59 4.38 -0.61
N ILE A 100 2.72 4.01 -1.55
CA ILE A 100 1.27 4.07 -1.38
C ILE A 100 0.73 2.65 -1.14
N ILE A 101 0.04 2.47 -0.02
CA ILE A 101 -0.80 1.30 0.23
C ILE A 101 -2.23 1.69 -0.13
N THR A 102 -2.86 1.01 -1.09
CA THR A 102 -4.24 1.32 -1.46
C THR A 102 -5.20 0.19 -1.16
N THR A 103 -6.33 0.56 -0.57
CA THR A 103 -7.49 -0.30 -0.33
C THR A 103 -8.72 0.16 -1.11
N VAL A 104 -8.53 1.01 -2.12
CA VAL A 104 -9.60 1.58 -2.94
C VAL A 104 -9.93 0.66 -4.10
N GLY A 105 -11.05 -0.05 -3.99
CA GLY A 105 -11.61 -0.86 -5.05
C GLY A 105 -13.01 -0.37 -5.52
N PRO A 106 -13.60 -0.96 -6.57
CA PRO A 106 -13.04 -1.95 -7.51
C PRO A 106 -11.84 -1.42 -8.31
N TYR A 107 -10.78 -2.21 -8.42
CA TYR A 107 -9.51 -1.76 -8.98
C TYR A 107 -9.57 -1.54 -10.50
N LEU A 108 -10.28 -2.41 -11.24
CA LEU A 108 -10.53 -2.20 -12.68
C LEU A 108 -11.16 -0.83 -12.99
N LYS A 109 -11.92 -0.29 -12.04
CA LYS A 109 -12.63 0.98 -12.24
C LYS A 109 -11.83 2.19 -11.77
N TYR A 110 -11.10 2.06 -10.66
CA TYR A 110 -10.51 3.20 -9.97
C TYR A 110 -8.99 3.10 -9.77
N GLY A 111 -8.38 1.93 -10.02
CA GLY A 111 -6.99 1.66 -9.64
C GLY A 111 -5.96 2.20 -10.62
N GLU A 112 -6.25 2.19 -11.92
CA GLU A 112 -5.28 2.54 -12.96
C GLU A 112 -4.68 3.95 -12.82
N PRO A 113 -5.47 5.02 -12.58
CA PRO A 113 -4.93 6.36 -12.40
C PRO A 113 -3.92 6.45 -11.26
N LEU A 114 -4.13 5.70 -10.18
CA LEU A 114 -3.20 5.68 -9.05
C LEU A 114 -1.90 4.95 -9.41
N VAL A 115 -1.95 3.80 -10.09
CA VAL A 115 -0.74 3.10 -10.56
C VAL A 115 0.08 4.02 -11.45
N LYS A 116 -0.58 4.71 -12.41
CA LYS A 116 0.05 5.72 -13.26
C LYS A 116 0.73 6.81 -12.43
N ALA A 117 0.00 7.41 -11.49
CA ALA A 117 0.52 8.47 -10.63
C ALA A 117 1.74 8.02 -9.80
N CYS A 118 1.71 6.80 -9.26
CA CYS A 118 2.83 6.21 -8.53
C CYS A 118 4.07 6.04 -9.42
N VAL A 119 3.90 5.46 -10.61
CA VAL A 119 5.00 5.27 -11.56
C VAL A 119 5.58 6.61 -12.02
N ASP A 120 4.72 7.58 -12.34
CA ASP A 120 5.14 8.93 -12.78
C ASP A 120 5.87 9.69 -11.67
N SER A 121 5.46 9.53 -10.43
CA SER A 121 6.06 10.19 -9.26
C SER A 121 7.25 9.43 -8.66
N ARG A 122 7.66 8.29 -9.20
CA ARG A 122 8.67 7.39 -8.62
C ARG A 122 8.33 6.97 -7.19
N THR A 123 7.07 6.64 -6.95
CA THR A 123 6.53 6.18 -5.68
C THR A 123 6.16 4.71 -5.81
N HIS A 124 6.51 3.90 -4.83
CA HIS A 124 6.14 2.50 -4.83
C HIS A 124 4.64 2.33 -4.55
N TYR A 125 4.09 1.23 -5.03
CA TYR A 125 2.66 0.92 -4.95
C TYR A 125 2.44 -0.49 -4.42
N CYS A 126 1.47 -0.67 -3.54
CA CYS A 126 0.94 -1.98 -3.22
C CYS A 126 -0.58 -1.93 -2.96
N ASP A 127 -1.26 -3.02 -3.29
CA ASP A 127 -2.70 -3.19 -3.14
C ASP A 127 -3.07 -4.59 -2.64
N LEU A 128 -4.38 -4.81 -2.49
CA LEU A 128 -4.96 -6.10 -2.13
C LEU A 128 -5.91 -6.63 -3.21
N VAL A 129 -5.64 -6.31 -4.47
CA VAL A 129 -6.49 -6.68 -5.61
C VAL A 129 -6.61 -8.19 -5.76
N GLY A 130 -7.83 -8.66 -6.06
CA GLY A 130 -8.13 -10.01 -6.54
C GLY A 130 -8.59 -10.05 -8.00
N GLU A 131 -8.52 -8.91 -8.71
CA GLU A 131 -8.99 -8.74 -10.09
C GLU A 131 -7.85 -9.00 -11.08
N ALA A 132 -7.63 -10.27 -11.48
CA ALA A 132 -6.55 -10.67 -12.40
C ALA A 132 -6.46 -9.82 -13.68
N PRO A 133 -7.57 -9.39 -14.32
CA PRO A 133 -7.51 -8.49 -15.47
C PRO A 133 -6.86 -7.13 -15.17
N PHE A 134 -7.03 -6.59 -13.97
CA PHE A 134 -6.37 -5.35 -13.54
C PHE A 134 -4.86 -5.54 -13.43
N VAL A 135 -4.43 -6.65 -12.82
CA VAL A 135 -2.99 -6.98 -12.72
C VAL A 135 -2.35 -7.09 -14.10
N ALA A 136 -3.01 -7.81 -15.02
CA ALA A 136 -2.53 -7.96 -16.40
C ALA A 136 -2.44 -6.60 -17.13
N LEU A 137 -3.49 -5.78 -17.04
CA LEU A 137 -3.55 -4.45 -17.66
C LEU A 137 -2.41 -3.56 -17.16
N THR A 138 -2.23 -3.44 -15.86
CA THR A 138 -1.23 -2.54 -15.26
C THR A 138 0.18 -3.02 -15.50
N SER A 139 0.42 -4.35 -15.45
CA SER A 139 1.72 -4.95 -15.76
C SER A 139 2.11 -4.69 -17.22
N GLN A 140 1.19 -4.88 -18.17
CA GLN A 140 1.44 -4.63 -19.59
C GLN A 140 1.69 -3.13 -19.86
N LYS A 141 0.90 -2.26 -19.23
CA LYS A 141 0.92 -0.82 -19.54
C LYS A 141 2.05 -0.08 -18.84
N TYR A 142 2.35 -0.44 -17.60
CA TYR A 142 3.28 0.31 -16.75
C TYR A 142 4.54 -0.47 -16.34
N GLY A 143 4.59 -1.80 -16.50
CA GLY A 143 5.68 -2.63 -15.98
C GLY A 143 7.07 -2.20 -16.45
N ARG A 144 7.23 -1.94 -17.76
CA ARG A 144 8.50 -1.46 -18.32
C ARG A 144 8.91 -0.10 -17.75
N LEU A 145 7.99 0.85 -17.73
CA LEU A 145 8.26 2.19 -17.22
C LEU A 145 8.55 2.19 -15.71
N ALA A 146 7.85 1.35 -14.96
CA ALA A 146 8.12 1.15 -13.53
C ALA A 146 9.55 0.63 -13.30
N ALA A 147 9.97 -0.37 -14.07
CA ALA A 147 11.33 -0.92 -13.99
C ALA A 147 12.40 0.13 -14.34
N GLU A 148 12.21 0.90 -15.42
CA GLU A 148 13.10 1.98 -15.83
C GLU A 148 13.23 3.09 -14.75
N ARG A 149 12.16 3.33 -14.00
CA ARG A 149 12.11 4.35 -12.93
C ARG A 149 12.47 3.82 -11.54
N GLY A 150 12.75 2.52 -11.41
CA GLY A 150 13.02 1.86 -10.13
C GLY A 150 11.81 1.78 -9.21
N VAL A 151 10.58 1.80 -9.77
CA VAL A 151 9.32 1.72 -9.02
C VAL A 151 8.90 0.27 -8.87
N LYS A 152 8.57 -0.13 -7.65
CA LYS A 152 7.95 -1.42 -7.36
C LYS A 152 6.44 -1.26 -7.34
N VAL A 153 5.75 -2.03 -8.18
CA VAL A 153 4.29 -2.16 -8.20
C VAL A 153 3.99 -3.59 -7.78
N VAL A 154 3.41 -3.75 -6.58
CA VAL A 154 3.15 -5.07 -5.99
C VAL A 154 1.66 -5.22 -5.79
N HIS A 155 1.06 -6.12 -6.56
CA HIS A 155 -0.35 -6.46 -6.47
C HIS A 155 -0.60 -7.61 -5.51
N CYS A 156 -1.86 -7.83 -5.13
CA CYS A 156 -2.30 -9.02 -4.39
C CYS A 156 -1.64 -9.17 -3.00
N CYS A 157 -1.38 -8.07 -2.29
CA CYS A 157 -0.78 -8.09 -0.95
C CYS A 157 -1.78 -8.40 0.18
N GLY A 158 -3.01 -8.78 -0.15
CA GLY A 158 -4.06 -9.07 0.83
C GLY A 158 -4.11 -10.54 1.28
N PHE A 159 -4.93 -10.79 2.29
CA PHE A 159 -5.14 -12.12 2.89
C PHE A 159 -5.67 -13.17 1.88
N ASP A 160 -6.46 -12.75 0.90
CA ASP A 160 -6.98 -13.69 -0.11
C ASP A 160 -5.88 -14.33 -0.97
N SER A 161 -4.78 -13.61 -1.18
CA SER A 161 -3.71 -14.02 -2.08
C SER A 161 -2.46 -14.50 -1.35
N VAL A 162 -1.96 -13.75 -0.37
CA VAL A 162 -0.67 -14.02 0.27
C VAL A 162 -0.56 -15.39 0.93
N PRO A 163 -1.53 -15.87 1.74
CA PRO A 163 -1.46 -17.21 2.32
C PRO A 163 -1.46 -18.32 1.28
N SER A 164 -2.26 -18.18 0.23
CA SER A 164 -2.34 -19.18 -0.86
C SER A 164 -1.04 -19.26 -1.64
N ASP A 165 -0.48 -18.11 -2.02
CA ASP A 165 0.77 -18.01 -2.76
C ASP A 165 1.95 -18.58 -1.95
N LEU A 166 2.10 -18.16 -0.69
CA LEU A 166 3.14 -18.67 0.19
C LEU A 166 2.97 -20.16 0.51
N SER A 167 1.74 -20.66 0.61
CA SER A 167 1.49 -22.09 0.82
C SER A 167 1.95 -22.92 -0.39
N CYS A 168 1.68 -22.45 -1.60
CA CYS A 168 2.19 -23.10 -2.81
C CYS A 168 3.72 -23.12 -2.83
N LEU A 169 4.37 -22.01 -2.51
CA LEU A 169 5.83 -21.92 -2.44
C LEU A 169 6.41 -22.91 -1.41
N LEU A 170 5.83 -22.95 -0.20
CA LEU A 170 6.28 -23.88 0.86
C LEU A 170 6.10 -25.35 0.49
N LEU A 171 4.98 -25.69 -0.15
CA LEU A 171 4.75 -27.06 -0.64
C LEU A 171 5.75 -27.46 -1.72
N GLN A 172 6.02 -26.59 -2.68
CA GLN A 172 7.03 -26.84 -3.72
C GLN A 172 8.44 -27.01 -3.13
N ASP A 173 8.82 -26.18 -2.18
CA ASP A 173 10.12 -26.26 -1.50
C ASP A 173 10.23 -27.57 -0.69
N ALA A 174 9.16 -27.98 0.00
CA ALA A 174 9.12 -29.24 0.73
C ALA A 174 9.23 -30.46 -0.20
N ALA A 175 8.53 -30.45 -1.34
CA ALA A 175 8.61 -31.52 -2.33
C ALA A 175 10.00 -31.64 -2.96
N LEU A 176 10.61 -30.51 -3.31
CA LEU A 176 11.99 -30.50 -3.81
C LEU A 176 12.98 -31.05 -2.80
N LYS A 177 12.84 -30.71 -1.51
CA LYS A 177 13.71 -31.23 -0.43
C LYS A 177 13.48 -32.73 -0.18
N ALA A 178 12.25 -33.21 -0.24
CA ALA A 178 11.89 -34.60 0.09
C ALA A 178 12.11 -35.57 -1.08
N ALA A 179 11.77 -35.19 -2.30
CA ALA A 179 11.73 -36.07 -3.47
C ALA A 179 12.66 -35.60 -4.61
N ASN A 180 13.37 -34.49 -4.46
CA ASN A 180 14.16 -33.85 -5.50
C ASN A 180 13.37 -33.57 -6.80
N ALA A 181 12.06 -33.39 -6.65
CA ALA A 181 11.12 -33.09 -7.74
C ALA A 181 10.05 -32.11 -7.26
N PRO A 182 9.55 -31.18 -8.12
CA PRO A 182 8.42 -30.33 -7.78
C PRO A 182 7.14 -31.18 -7.68
N CYS A 183 6.11 -30.63 -7.00
CA CYS A 183 4.77 -31.22 -7.10
C CYS A 183 4.27 -31.11 -8.53
N GLU A 184 3.73 -32.23 -9.05
CA GLU A 184 3.00 -32.22 -10.32
C GLU A 184 1.56 -31.74 -10.08
N SER A 185 0.98 -31.03 -11.04
CA SER A 185 -0.39 -30.51 -11.01
C SER A 185 -1.41 -31.61 -11.30
#